data_3b4fd8ac19989c153549b5cb8a479ddc
#
_entry.id   3b4fd8ac19989c153549b5cb8a479ddc
#
_cell.length_a   1.000
_cell.length_b   1.000
_cell.length_c   1.000
_cell.angle_alpha   90.00
_cell.angle_beta   90.00
_cell.angle_gamma   90.00
#
_symmetry.space_group_name_H-M   'P 1'
#
loop_
_entity.id
_entity.type
_entity.pdbx_description
1 polymer ?
#
loop_
_entity_poly.entity_id
_entity_poly.type
_entity_poly.pdbx_seq_one_letter_code
_entity_poly.pdbx_strand_id
1 'polypeptide(L)'
;QLHALVTKLHKEGREVILMGDFNAHASSDKAWLDNQQPLLGRRSPGDAKKRPEDRFIVNGKYTFPIMNRIFEAPLHDVVRVQFDTKYPKPTYAQSLMLASYPTRVLEHVRTVELQRGFLERIDFILTTPNLAKRCVSAKVAREPAVLETISDHYPVFAVFER
;
A
#
# COMPACT_ATOMS: atom_id res chain seq x y z
N GLN A 1 5.09 10.81 16.21
CA GLN A 1 4.46 10.21 17.41
C GLN A 1 4.28 8.70 17.26
N LEU A 2 3.61 8.21 16.19
CA LEU A 2 3.29 6.78 16.01
C LEU A 2 4.53 5.87 15.98
N HIS A 3 5.54 6.22 15.17
CA HIS A 3 6.78 5.43 15.08
C HIS A 3 7.50 5.35 16.44
N ALA A 4 7.49 6.44 17.22
CA ALA A 4 8.12 6.46 18.55
C ALA A 4 7.38 5.54 19.53
N LEU A 5 6.03 5.52 19.47
CA LEU A 5 5.22 4.60 20.27
C LEU A 5 5.53 3.14 19.93
N VAL A 6 5.55 2.79 18.64
CA VAL A 6 5.87 1.43 18.19
C VAL A 6 7.29 1.03 18.64
N THR A 7 8.27 1.92 18.48
CA THR A 7 9.65 1.67 18.92
C THR A 7 9.73 1.44 20.43
N LYS A 8 8.98 2.22 21.22
CA LYS A 8 8.90 2.05 22.66
C LYS A 8 8.33 0.68 23.02
N LEU A 9 7.14 0.34 22.48
CA LEU A 9 6.48 -0.94 22.74
C LEU A 9 7.35 -2.13 22.35
N HIS A 10 8.04 -2.05 21.21
CA HIS A 10 8.96 -3.09 20.78
C HIS A 10 10.14 -3.27 21.75
N LYS A 11 10.73 -2.17 22.26
CA LYS A 11 11.78 -2.23 23.29
C LYS A 11 11.31 -2.83 24.60
N GLU A 12 10.01 -2.72 24.91
CA GLU A 12 9.35 -3.36 26.04
C GLU A 12 9.01 -4.85 25.79
N GLY A 13 9.45 -5.41 24.67
CA GLY A 13 9.17 -6.81 24.29
C GLY A 13 7.74 -7.06 23.79
N ARG A 14 6.98 -5.99 23.51
CA ARG A 14 5.61 -6.11 23.02
C ARG A 14 5.59 -6.40 21.51
N GLU A 15 4.72 -7.30 21.12
CA GLU A 15 4.38 -7.49 19.71
C GLU A 15 3.32 -6.47 19.29
N VAL A 16 3.54 -5.83 18.14
CA VAL A 16 2.66 -4.78 17.65
C VAL A 16 2.21 -5.11 16.24
N ILE A 17 0.92 -4.94 15.99
CA ILE A 17 0.31 -4.85 14.66
C ILE A 17 -0.17 -3.42 14.49
N LEU A 18 0.30 -2.77 13.43
CA LEU A 18 -0.17 -1.47 12.97
C LEU A 18 -0.80 -1.67 11.60
N MET A 19 -2.11 -1.43 11.47
CA MET A 19 -2.83 -1.67 10.22
C MET A 19 -3.88 -0.59 9.94
N GLY A 20 -4.20 -0.42 8.67
CA GLY A 20 -5.26 0.48 8.19
C GLY A 20 -4.90 1.13 6.86
N ASP A 21 -5.77 2.06 6.46
CA ASP A 21 -5.51 2.98 5.35
C ASP A 21 -4.60 4.12 5.83
N PHE A 22 -3.40 4.18 5.25
CA PHE A 22 -2.42 5.24 5.55
C PHE A 22 -2.53 6.43 4.59
N ASN A 23 -3.33 6.30 3.53
CA ASN A 23 -3.41 7.29 2.46
C ASN A 23 -2.01 7.75 2.00
N ALA A 24 -1.05 6.83 1.96
CA ALA A 24 0.35 7.10 1.66
C ALA A 24 1.01 5.90 0.98
N HIS A 25 1.95 6.18 0.08
CA HIS A 25 2.69 5.16 -0.65
C HIS A 25 3.98 4.76 0.08
N ALA A 26 4.40 3.51 -0.07
CA ALA A 26 5.68 3.01 0.42
C ALA A 26 6.75 3.07 -0.68
N SER A 27 8.01 3.34 -0.29
CA SER A 27 9.14 3.35 -1.22
C SER A 27 9.40 1.98 -1.87
N SER A 28 8.99 0.90 -1.21
CA SER A 28 9.02 -0.46 -1.77
C SER A 28 8.18 -0.62 -3.04
N ASP A 29 7.21 0.25 -3.27
CA ASP A 29 6.34 0.23 -4.45
C ASP A 29 6.82 1.14 -5.58
N LYS A 30 7.96 1.83 -5.38
CA LYS A 30 8.47 2.83 -6.31
C LYS A 30 8.53 2.34 -7.75
N ALA A 31 9.01 1.11 -7.96
CA ALA A 31 9.20 0.57 -9.31
C ALA A 31 7.91 0.50 -10.13
N TRP A 32 6.80 0.06 -9.52
CA TRP A 32 5.54 0.00 -10.24
C TRP A 32 4.78 1.33 -10.23
N LEU A 33 4.96 2.16 -9.21
CA LEU A 33 4.45 3.53 -9.21
C LEU A 33 5.10 4.38 -10.30
N ASP A 34 6.42 4.25 -10.48
CA ASP A 34 7.14 4.93 -11.57
C ASP A 34 6.63 4.52 -12.96
N ASN A 35 6.21 3.26 -13.14
CA ASN A 35 5.60 2.81 -14.38
C ASN A 35 4.22 3.45 -14.66
N GLN A 36 3.57 4.00 -13.64
CA GLN A 36 2.32 4.76 -13.78
C GLN A 36 2.57 6.24 -14.10
N GLN A 37 3.79 6.75 -13.93
CA GLN A 37 4.13 8.17 -14.14
C GLN A 37 3.76 8.75 -15.52
N PRO A 38 3.92 8.03 -16.64
CA PRO A 38 3.53 8.57 -17.94
C PRO A 38 2.05 8.99 -17.99
N LEU A 39 1.24 8.43 -17.11
CA LEU A 39 -0.18 8.71 -17.00
C LEU A 39 -0.48 9.89 -16.05
N LEU A 40 0.45 10.22 -15.13
CA LEU A 40 0.39 11.42 -14.29
C LEU A 40 0.42 12.72 -15.12
N GLY A 41 1.19 12.76 -16.22
CA GLY A 41 1.27 13.89 -17.12
C GLY A 41 -0.04 14.21 -17.86
N ARG A 42 -1.04 13.32 -17.81
CA ARG A 42 -2.38 13.54 -18.34
C ARG A 42 -3.33 14.21 -17.36
N ARG A 43 -2.91 14.40 -16.10
CA ARG A 43 -3.68 15.18 -15.12
C ARG A 43 -3.66 16.65 -15.52
N SER A 44 -4.83 17.26 -15.55
CA SER A 44 -4.92 18.70 -15.73
C SER A 44 -4.22 19.42 -14.56
N PRO A 45 -3.44 20.49 -14.82
CA PRO A 45 -2.79 21.27 -13.76
C PRO A 45 -3.77 21.80 -12.70
N GLY A 46 -5.06 21.93 -13.03
CA GLY A 46 -6.13 22.32 -12.11
C GLY A 46 -6.55 21.22 -11.14
N ASP A 47 -6.37 19.94 -11.51
CA ASP A 47 -6.74 18.80 -10.66
C ASP A 47 -5.69 18.53 -9.57
N ALA A 48 -4.42 18.83 -9.84
CA ALA A 48 -3.31 18.61 -8.91
C ALA A 48 -3.46 19.36 -7.58
N LYS A 49 -4.17 20.49 -7.57
CA LYS A 49 -4.39 21.30 -6.35
C LYS A 49 -5.52 20.77 -5.44
N LYS A 50 -6.27 19.76 -5.88
CA LYS A 50 -7.50 19.35 -5.22
C LYS A 50 -7.47 17.95 -4.60
N ARG A 51 -6.45 17.14 -4.88
CA ARG A 51 -6.40 15.75 -4.42
C ARG A 51 -5.33 15.54 -3.35
N PRO A 52 -5.67 14.92 -2.20
CA PRO A 52 -4.72 14.63 -1.14
C PRO A 52 -3.51 13.80 -1.59
N GLU A 53 -3.72 12.88 -2.54
CA GLU A 53 -2.69 11.98 -3.09
C GLU A 53 -1.60 12.73 -3.87
N ASP A 54 -1.93 13.86 -4.48
CA ASP A 54 -0.95 14.67 -5.24
C ASP A 54 0.11 15.31 -4.34
N ARG A 55 -0.14 15.38 -3.01
CA ARG A 55 0.84 15.86 -2.02
C ARG A 55 2.10 14.99 -1.95
N PHE A 56 2.04 13.76 -2.45
CA PHE A 56 3.18 12.83 -2.50
C PHE A 56 3.93 12.86 -3.83
N ILE A 57 3.55 13.77 -4.74
CA ILE A 57 4.22 13.96 -6.02
C ILE A 57 4.93 15.31 -6.00
N VAL A 58 6.26 15.26 -5.99
CA VAL A 58 7.11 16.46 -6.04
C VAL A 58 7.91 16.44 -7.33
N ASN A 59 7.79 17.50 -8.13
CA ASN A 59 8.46 17.61 -9.43
C ASN A 59 8.19 16.39 -10.34
N GLY A 60 6.95 15.91 -10.37
CA GLY A 60 6.54 14.76 -11.18
C GLY A 60 7.05 13.41 -10.71
N LYS A 61 7.56 13.30 -9.50
CA LYS A 61 8.08 12.05 -8.91
C LYS A 61 7.36 11.74 -7.60
N TYR A 62 7.07 10.47 -7.38
CA TYR A 62 6.54 10.01 -6.10
C TYR A 62 7.54 10.23 -4.98
N THR A 63 7.04 10.66 -3.83
CA THR A 63 7.77 10.78 -2.57
C THR A 63 7.09 9.96 -1.48
N PHE A 64 7.84 9.53 -0.48
CA PHE A 64 7.37 8.55 0.51
C PHE A 64 7.58 9.02 1.96
N PRO A 65 7.35 10.30 2.31
CA PRO A 65 7.76 10.84 3.60
C PRO A 65 7.05 10.17 4.78
N ILE A 66 5.77 9.83 4.63
CA ILE A 66 4.97 9.22 5.72
C ILE A 66 5.43 7.78 5.98
N MET A 67 5.43 6.94 4.95
CA MET A 67 5.78 5.53 5.13
C MET A 67 7.26 5.36 5.48
N ASN A 68 8.17 6.17 4.91
CA ASN A 68 9.58 6.15 5.32
C ASN A 68 9.71 6.47 6.81
N ARG A 69 8.96 7.46 7.32
CA ARG A 69 8.97 7.80 8.74
C ARG A 69 8.40 6.66 9.62
N ILE A 70 7.40 5.95 9.16
CA ILE A 70 6.82 4.79 9.86
C ILE A 70 7.83 3.64 9.91
N PHE A 71 8.52 3.38 8.81
CA PHE A 71 9.53 2.33 8.71
C PHE A 71 10.86 2.64 9.43
N GLU A 72 11.02 3.81 10.03
CA GLU A 72 12.09 4.02 11.02
C GLU A 72 11.84 3.22 12.32
N ALA A 73 10.59 2.82 12.61
CA ALA A 73 10.28 1.85 13.64
C ALA A 73 10.59 0.41 13.14
N PRO A 74 10.81 -0.55 14.05
CA PRO A 74 11.07 -1.95 13.69
C PRO A 74 9.79 -2.63 13.22
N LEU A 75 9.33 -2.27 12.04
CA LEU A 75 8.11 -2.77 11.41
C LEU A 75 8.41 -3.42 10.06
N HIS A 76 7.75 -4.53 9.80
CA HIS A 76 7.75 -5.24 8.52
C HIS A 76 6.36 -5.18 7.89
N ASP A 77 6.31 -4.85 6.63
CA ASP A 77 5.11 -4.95 5.81
C ASP A 77 4.91 -6.42 5.41
N VAL A 78 4.04 -7.12 6.14
CA VAL A 78 3.86 -8.56 5.95
C VAL A 78 3.22 -8.91 4.61
N VAL A 79 2.39 -8.03 4.04
CA VAL A 79 1.81 -8.23 2.72
C VAL A 79 2.91 -8.18 1.65
N ARG A 80 3.81 -7.21 1.75
CA ARG A 80 4.94 -7.08 0.83
C ARG A 80 5.92 -8.23 0.98
N VAL A 81 6.25 -8.64 2.20
CA VAL A 81 7.15 -9.77 2.47
C VAL A 81 6.61 -11.06 1.86
N GLN A 82 5.32 -11.38 2.06
CA GLN A 82 4.68 -12.56 1.48
C GLN A 82 4.64 -12.49 -0.05
N PHE A 83 4.36 -11.31 -0.59
CA PHE A 83 4.36 -11.09 -2.04
C PHE A 83 5.75 -11.31 -2.65
N ASP A 84 6.80 -10.71 -2.08
CA ASP A 84 8.18 -10.82 -2.60
C ASP A 84 8.73 -12.25 -2.48
N THR A 85 8.31 -12.99 -1.44
CA THR A 85 8.64 -14.41 -1.29
C THR A 85 8.03 -15.22 -2.44
N LYS A 86 6.78 -14.94 -2.82
CA LYS A 86 6.09 -15.63 -3.90
C LYS A 86 6.58 -15.18 -5.29
N TYR A 87 6.93 -13.92 -5.44
CA TYR A 87 7.32 -13.28 -6.68
C TYR A 87 8.64 -12.51 -6.51
N PRO A 88 9.81 -13.19 -6.47
CA PRO A 88 11.11 -12.53 -6.23
C PRO A 88 11.48 -11.50 -7.30
N LYS A 89 10.93 -11.64 -8.49
CA LYS A 89 11.10 -10.70 -9.62
C LYS A 89 9.74 -10.48 -10.28
N PRO A 90 8.86 -9.70 -9.64
CA PRO A 90 7.50 -9.56 -10.12
C PRO A 90 7.43 -8.80 -11.45
N THR A 91 6.55 -9.24 -12.32
CA THR A 91 6.11 -8.42 -13.46
C THR A 91 5.29 -7.24 -12.98
N TYR A 92 5.10 -6.23 -13.84
CA TYR A 92 4.20 -5.12 -13.54
C TYR A 92 2.78 -5.60 -13.20
N ALA A 93 2.23 -6.52 -13.97
CA ALA A 93 0.90 -7.08 -13.71
C ALA A 93 0.80 -7.79 -12.36
N GLN A 94 1.85 -8.51 -11.93
CA GLN A 94 1.89 -9.12 -10.60
C GLN A 94 1.96 -8.06 -9.50
N SER A 95 2.75 -7.00 -9.69
CA SER A 95 2.84 -5.90 -8.72
C SER A 95 1.49 -5.21 -8.49
N LEU A 96 0.62 -5.15 -9.50
CA LEU A 96 -0.73 -4.60 -9.35
C LEU A 96 -1.62 -5.43 -8.39
N MET A 97 -1.25 -6.68 -8.08
CA MET A 97 -1.96 -7.49 -7.07
C MET A 97 -1.83 -6.92 -5.66
N LEU A 98 -0.86 -6.06 -5.41
CA LEU A 98 -0.70 -5.35 -4.14
C LEU A 98 -1.60 -4.14 -4.00
N ALA A 99 -2.18 -3.63 -5.08
CA ALA A 99 -3.04 -2.46 -5.03
C ALA A 99 -4.33 -2.78 -4.25
N SER A 100 -4.66 -1.92 -3.30
CA SER A 100 -5.87 -2.01 -2.48
C SER A 100 -6.97 -1.05 -2.93
N TYR A 101 -6.65 -0.05 -3.73
CA TYR A 101 -7.56 0.99 -4.22
C TYR A 101 -7.33 1.25 -5.72
N PRO A 102 -8.32 1.62 -6.53
CA PRO A 102 -9.76 1.52 -6.27
C PRO A 102 -10.38 0.17 -6.67
N THR A 103 -11.57 -0.14 -6.14
CA THR A 103 -12.42 -1.28 -6.53
C THR A 103 -13.43 -0.91 -7.63
N ARG A 104 -14.26 -1.87 -8.05
CA ARG A 104 -15.33 -1.64 -9.05
C ARG A 104 -16.48 -0.77 -8.57
N VAL A 105 -16.69 -0.62 -7.26
CA VAL A 105 -17.72 0.28 -6.75
C VAL A 105 -17.54 1.70 -7.24
N LEU A 106 -16.32 2.07 -7.56
CA LEU A 106 -15.96 3.34 -8.19
C LEU A 106 -15.66 3.16 -9.69
N GLU A 107 -16.48 2.41 -10.44
CA GLU A 107 -16.14 2.03 -11.81
C GLU A 107 -15.84 3.23 -12.71
N HIS A 108 -16.58 4.33 -12.58
CA HIS A 108 -16.31 5.56 -13.31
C HIS A 108 -14.95 6.18 -12.91
N VAL A 109 -14.62 6.19 -11.61
CA VAL A 109 -13.31 6.64 -11.09
C VAL A 109 -12.25 5.64 -11.49
N ARG A 110 -12.52 4.34 -11.31
CA ARG A 110 -11.61 3.26 -11.69
C ARG A 110 -11.30 3.29 -13.19
N THR A 111 -12.29 3.49 -14.06
CA THR A 111 -12.06 3.60 -15.50
C THR A 111 -11.15 4.79 -15.80
N VAL A 112 -11.39 5.94 -15.18
CA VAL A 112 -10.55 7.11 -15.30
C VAL A 112 -9.17 6.87 -14.70
N GLU A 113 -9.10 6.28 -13.51
CA GLU A 113 -7.83 6.00 -12.83
C GLU A 113 -7.05 4.87 -13.51
N LEU A 114 -7.69 3.83 -14.04
CA LEU A 114 -7.05 2.82 -14.87
C LEU A 114 -6.53 3.40 -16.19
N GLN A 115 -7.31 4.27 -16.82
CA GLN A 115 -6.87 5.03 -18.01
C GLN A 115 -5.71 5.97 -17.68
N ARG A 116 -5.63 6.45 -16.42
CA ARG A 116 -4.55 7.27 -15.86
C ARG A 116 -3.45 6.44 -15.23
N GLY A 117 -3.64 5.13 -15.07
CA GLY A 117 -2.68 4.21 -14.45
C GLY A 117 -2.66 4.25 -12.92
N PHE A 118 -3.72 4.72 -12.29
CA PHE A 118 -3.79 4.86 -10.84
C PHE A 118 -4.42 3.64 -10.17
N LEU A 119 -3.58 2.68 -9.87
CA LEU A 119 -3.87 1.68 -8.84
C LEU A 119 -2.92 1.94 -7.66
N GLU A 120 -3.44 2.00 -6.46
CA GLU A 120 -2.69 2.42 -5.28
C GLU A 120 -2.68 1.34 -4.21
N ARG A 121 -1.54 1.17 -3.57
CA ARG A 121 -1.41 0.41 -2.34
C ARG A 121 -1.27 1.40 -1.19
N ILE A 122 -2.34 1.62 -0.48
CA ILE A 122 -2.43 2.59 0.62
C ILE A 122 -2.88 1.95 1.92
N ASP A 123 -3.31 0.68 1.87
CA ASP A 123 -3.67 -0.13 3.03
C ASP A 123 -2.53 -1.07 3.38
N PHE A 124 -2.12 -1.08 4.64
CA PHE A 124 -0.97 -1.84 5.12
C PHE A 124 -1.29 -2.64 6.37
N ILE A 125 -0.59 -3.76 6.52
CA ILE A 125 -0.46 -4.51 7.77
C ILE A 125 1.03 -4.59 8.09
N LEU A 126 1.44 -3.83 9.09
CA LEU A 126 2.82 -3.69 9.55
C LEU A 126 2.96 -4.36 10.92
N THR A 127 3.99 -5.16 11.11
CA THR A 127 4.19 -5.90 12.36
C THR A 127 5.63 -5.83 12.83
N THR A 128 5.82 -5.98 14.14
CA THR A 128 7.16 -6.15 14.73
C THR A 128 7.82 -7.44 14.22
N PRO A 129 9.18 -7.54 14.25
CA PRO A 129 9.93 -8.61 13.59
C PRO A 129 9.53 -10.03 13.99
N ASN A 130 9.27 -10.27 15.28
CA ASN A 130 8.93 -11.60 15.77
C ASN A 130 7.56 -12.05 15.24
N LEU A 131 6.60 -11.15 15.21
CA LEU A 131 5.28 -11.42 14.66
C LEU A 131 5.33 -11.58 13.14
N ALA A 132 6.15 -10.78 12.44
CA ALA A 132 6.36 -10.93 11.00
C ALA A 132 6.86 -12.32 10.61
N LYS A 133 7.75 -12.93 11.42
CA LYS A 133 8.25 -14.31 11.20
C LYS A 133 7.16 -15.37 11.31
N ARG A 134 6.09 -15.10 12.07
CA ARG A 134 4.94 -15.99 12.25
C ARG A 134 3.83 -15.74 11.23
N CYS A 135 4.00 -14.79 10.31
CA CYS A 135 3.04 -14.54 9.26
C CYS A 135 3.12 -15.63 8.20
N VAL A 136 2.11 -16.49 8.13
CA VAL A 136 2.04 -17.61 7.18
C VAL A 136 1.36 -17.22 5.86
N SER A 137 0.54 -16.17 5.87
CA SER A 137 -0.12 -15.65 4.66
C SER A 137 -0.51 -14.21 4.86
N ALA A 138 -0.28 -13.38 3.84
CA ALA A 138 -0.84 -12.04 3.78
C ALA A 138 -1.04 -11.62 2.32
N LYS A 139 -2.16 -10.96 2.03
CA LYS A 139 -2.50 -10.50 0.68
C LYS A 139 -3.60 -9.44 0.68
N VAL A 140 -3.76 -8.78 -0.45
CA VAL A 140 -4.97 -8.03 -0.79
C VAL A 140 -6.01 -9.03 -1.31
N ALA A 141 -7.21 -9.06 -0.71
CA ALA A 141 -8.29 -9.96 -1.10
C ALA A 141 -9.08 -9.35 -2.25
N ARG A 142 -9.12 -10.06 -3.39
CA ARG A 142 -9.88 -9.66 -4.58
C ARG A 142 -10.98 -10.65 -4.93
N GLU A 143 -11.01 -11.76 -4.23
CA GLU A 143 -11.99 -12.82 -4.34
C GLU A 143 -12.79 -12.94 -3.02
N PRO A 144 -14.08 -13.12 -3.03
CA PRO A 144 -14.96 -13.18 -4.21
C PRO A 144 -15.22 -11.79 -4.83
N ALA A 145 -15.71 -11.77 -6.08
CA ALA A 145 -15.95 -10.54 -6.86
C ALA A 145 -16.88 -9.53 -6.16
N VAL A 146 -17.73 -9.97 -5.23
CA VAL A 146 -18.60 -9.09 -4.42
C VAL A 146 -17.78 -8.02 -3.66
N LEU A 147 -16.54 -8.30 -3.28
CA LEU A 147 -15.66 -7.33 -2.59
C LEU A 147 -15.44 -6.07 -3.44
N GLU A 148 -15.52 -6.20 -4.76
CA GLU A 148 -15.37 -5.08 -5.68
C GLU A 148 -16.59 -4.13 -5.70
N THR A 149 -17.69 -4.51 -5.07
CA THR A 149 -18.97 -3.77 -5.09
C THR A 149 -19.40 -3.21 -3.74
N ILE A 150 -18.72 -3.60 -2.64
CA ILE A 150 -19.11 -3.22 -1.28
C ILE A 150 -18.22 -2.13 -0.67
N SER A 151 -17.04 -1.89 -1.23
CA SER A 151 -16.10 -0.86 -0.77
C SER A 151 -15.27 -0.36 -1.95
N ASP A 152 -14.77 0.86 -1.88
CA ASP A 152 -13.79 1.42 -2.80
C ASP A 152 -12.36 0.90 -2.52
N HIS A 153 -12.15 0.20 -1.39
CA HIS A 153 -10.92 -0.50 -1.06
C HIS A 153 -11.13 -2.03 -1.05
N TYR A 154 -10.12 -2.75 -1.51
CA TYR A 154 -10.03 -4.19 -1.30
C TYR A 154 -9.58 -4.47 0.14
N PRO A 155 -10.17 -5.47 0.83
CA PRO A 155 -9.69 -5.90 2.12
C PRO A 155 -8.25 -6.38 2.05
N VAL A 156 -7.45 -6.03 3.07
CA VAL A 156 -6.11 -6.55 3.28
C VAL A 156 -6.12 -7.44 4.51
N PHE A 157 -5.56 -8.64 4.42
CA PHE A 157 -5.51 -9.55 5.56
C PHE A 157 -4.16 -10.24 5.71
N ALA A 158 -3.90 -10.69 6.91
CA ALA A 158 -2.76 -11.54 7.27
C ALA A 158 -3.17 -12.62 8.25
N VAL A 159 -2.53 -13.78 8.16
CA VAL A 159 -2.69 -14.93 9.05
C VAL A 159 -1.37 -15.20 9.73
N PHE A 160 -1.42 -15.38 11.05
CA PHE A 160 -0.24 -15.64 11.88
C PHE A 160 -0.40 -16.97 12.60
N GLU A 161 0.71 -17.71 12.73
CA GLU A 161 0.80 -18.81 13.69
C GLU A 161 0.77 -18.27 15.12
N ARG A 162 0.20 -19.11 16.04
CA ARG A 162 0.14 -18.80 17.47
C ARG A 162 1.47 -19.00 18.17
#